data_217a1f01cdbb32ccc1e89fe18335bca9
#
_entry.id   217a1f01cdbb32ccc1e89fe18335bca9
#
_cell.length_a   1.000
_cell.length_b   1.000
_cell.length_c   1.000
_cell.angle_alpha   90.00
_cell.angle_beta   90.00
_cell.angle_gamma   90.00
#
_symmetry.space_group_name_H-M   'P 1'
#
loop_
_entity.id
_entity.type
_entity.pdbx_description
1 polymer ?
#
loop_
_entity_poly.entity_id
_entity_poly.type
_entity_poly.pdbx_seq_one_letter_code
_entity_poly.pdbx_strand_id
1 'polypeptide(L)'
;GAMLPGYAAGRELSLIDVFEGVGRVAAGTMSEEELGELECAAMPGCGSCQGLYTANTMACVTEALGLSLPGCAAIPAVDAAKLRIARESGERAVGLVREGIRPRDIVSPASLTNAIRVDMALGGSSNTVLHLMAVAREADVPLDLETFNVIGEETPHICHMQPGGPHSMLALHRAGGIPAVLAMLERYIDDAPTQGANMTLTNR
;
A
#
# COMPACT_ATOMS: atom_id res chain seq x y z
N GLY A 1 4.56 8.56 -0.26
CA GLY A 1 3.40 8.50 0.63
C GLY A 1 2.11 8.83 -0.10
N ALA A 2 1.00 8.43 0.49
CA ALA A 2 -0.32 8.72 -0.03
C ALA A 2 -0.64 10.22 0.04
N MET A 3 -1.46 10.70 -0.89
CA MET A 3 -2.03 12.05 -0.83
C MET A 3 -3.10 12.09 0.27
N LEU A 4 -3.25 13.22 0.94
CA LEU A 4 -4.40 13.44 1.81
C LEU A 4 -5.68 13.53 0.96
N PRO A 5 -6.83 13.03 1.46
CA PRO A 5 -8.10 13.23 0.77
C PRO A 5 -8.43 14.73 0.69
N GLY A 6 -9.14 15.11 -0.36
CA GLY A 6 -9.74 16.43 -0.46
C GLY A 6 -10.90 16.58 0.50
N TYR A 7 -11.37 17.82 0.69
CA TYR A 7 -12.51 18.10 1.54
C TYR A 7 -13.34 19.24 0.99
N ALA A 8 -14.60 19.01 0.68
CA ALA A 8 -15.55 20.05 0.32
C ALA A 8 -16.97 19.62 0.70
N ALA A 9 -17.86 20.62 0.87
CA ALA A 9 -19.28 20.40 1.21
C ALA A 9 -19.51 19.45 2.40
N GLY A 10 -18.61 19.47 3.41
CA GLY A 10 -18.75 18.65 4.63
C GLY A 10 -18.34 17.20 4.49
N ARG A 11 -17.70 16.77 3.39
CA ARG A 11 -17.24 15.41 3.17
C ARG A 11 -15.83 15.32 2.56
N GLU A 12 -15.21 14.16 2.73
CA GLU A 12 -13.98 13.85 2.01
C GLU A 12 -14.28 13.67 0.51
N LEU A 13 -13.33 14.12 -0.32
CA LEU A 13 -13.32 13.97 -1.76
C LEU A 13 -12.15 13.12 -2.20
N SER A 14 -12.33 12.41 -3.29
CA SER A 14 -11.32 11.53 -3.86
C SER A 14 -11.28 11.65 -5.39
N LEU A 15 -10.34 10.93 -6.01
CA LEU A 15 -10.26 10.80 -7.46
C LEU A 15 -11.54 10.22 -8.07
N ILE A 16 -12.28 9.40 -7.33
CA ILE A 16 -13.55 8.81 -7.80
C ILE A 16 -14.58 9.92 -8.05
N ASP A 17 -14.67 10.89 -7.13
CA ASP A 17 -15.59 12.02 -7.26
C ASP A 17 -15.33 12.81 -8.54
N VAL A 18 -14.06 12.96 -8.93
CA VAL A 18 -13.66 13.64 -10.18
C VAL A 18 -14.08 12.82 -11.39
N PHE A 19 -13.85 11.51 -11.40
CA PHE A 19 -14.30 10.63 -12.50
C PHE A 19 -15.82 10.65 -12.66
N GLU A 20 -16.56 10.61 -11.57
CA GLU A 20 -18.01 10.77 -11.59
C GLU A 20 -18.42 12.17 -12.07
N GLY A 21 -17.66 13.21 -11.70
CA GLY A 21 -17.84 14.59 -12.17
C GLY A 21 -17.73 14.70 -13.69
N VAL A 22 -16.74 14.09 -14.30
CA VAL A 22 -16.58 14.01 -15.78
C VAL A 22 -17.84 13.39 -16.42
N GLY A 23 -18.35 12.29 -15.85
CA GLY A 23 -19.60 11.67 -16.31
C GLY A 23 -20.82 12.59 -16.19
N ARG A 24 -20.89 13.38 -15.11
CA ARG A 24 -21.97 14.35 -14.87
C ARG A 24 -21.92 15.53 -15.85
N VAL A 25 -20.74 15.99 -16.20
CA VAL A 25 -20.57 17.03 -17.24
C VAL A 25 -21.05 16.48 -18.59
N ALA A 26 -20.62 15.27 -18.97
CA ALA A 26 -21.08 14.63 -20.20
C ALA A 26 -22.60 14.41 -20.25
N ALA A 27 -23.23 14.18 -19.10
CA ALA A 27 -24.69 14.05 -18.97
C ALA A 27 -25.43 15.41 -18.85
N GLY A 28 -24.72 16.54 -18.84
CA GLY A 28 -25.31 17.87 -18.69
C GLY A 28 -25.87 18.18 -17.29
N THR A 29 -25.44 17.45 -16.26
CA THR A 29 -25.89 17.61 -14.86
C THR A 29 -24.86 18.32 -13.97
N MET A 30 -23.72 18.72 -14.53
CA MET A 30 -22.65 19.49 -13.91
C MET A 30 -22.00 20.40 -14.98
N SER A 31 -21.59 21.59 -14.62
CA SER A 31 -20.85 22.47 -15.50
C SER A 31 -19.34 22.14 -15.50
N GLU A 32 -18.62 22.61 -16.53
CA GLU A 32 -17.16 22.51 -16.59
C GLU A 32 -16.49 23.30 -15.44
N GLU A 33 -17.09 24.41 -15.02
CA GLU A 33 -16.60 25.25 -13.90
C GLU A 33 -16.70 24.47 -12.58
N GLU A 34 -17.85 23.84 -12.31
CA GLU A 34 -18.05 22.99 -11.13
C GLU A 34 -17.12 21.79 -11.12
N LEU A 35 -16.82 21.19 -12.29
CA LEU A 35 -15.82 20.12 -12.41
C LEU A 35 -14.43 20.63 -12.05
N GLY A 36 -14.03 21.80 -12.55
CA GLY A 36 -12.74 22.41 -12.22
C GLY A 36 -12.58 22.70 -10.72
N GLU A 37 -13.63 23.17 -10.06
CA GLU A 37 -13.64 23.35 -8.59
C GLU A 37 -13.50 22.01 -7.86
N LEU A 38 -14.19 20.96 -8.34
CA LEU A 38 -14.12 19.63 -7.79
C LEU A 38 -12.71 19.03 -7.93
N GLU A 39 -12.07 19.17 -9.09
CA GLU A 39 -10.69 18.73 -9.35
C GLU A 39 -9.71 19.38 -8.38
N CYS A 40 -9.78 20.69 -8.21
CA CYS A 40 -8.95 21.43 -7.27
C CYS A 40 -9.15 20.99 -5.82
N ALA A 41 -10.40 20.73 -5.42
CA ALA A 41 -10.72 20.34 -4.06
C ALA A 41 -10.37 18.88 -3.76
N ALA A 42 -10.51 17.97 -4.74
CA ALA A 42 -10.28 16.54 -4.56
C ALA A 42 -8.79 16.17 -4.45
N MET A 43 -7.90 16.95 -5.09
CA MET A 43 -6.47 16.68 -5.18
C MET A 43 -5.62 17.78 -4.48
N PRO A 44 -5.72 17.92 -3.15
CA PRO A 44 -5.29 19.11 -2.44
C PRO A 44 -3.77 19.22 -2.21
N GLY A 45 -3.00 18.20 -2.55
CA GLY A 45 -1.58 18.20 -2.18
C GLY A 45 -0.73 17.18 -2.92
N CYS A 46 0.50 17.04 -2.48
CA CYS A 46 1.43 16.06 -3.04
C CYS A 46 1.25 14.66 -2.46
N GLY A 47 1.71 13.68 -3.21
CA GLY A 47 1.66 12.26 -2.88
C GLY A 47 1.14 11.43 -4.05
N SER A 48 1.09 10.11 -3.88
CA SER A 48 0.29 9.24 -4.72
C SER A 48 -1.21 9.46 -4.42
N CYS A 49 -2.11 8.76 -5.10
CA CYS A 49 -3.55 8.93 -4.86
C CYS A 49 -3.96 8.68 -3.38
N GLN A 50 -5.20 9.07 -3.02
CA GLN A 50 -5.73 8.89 -1.67
C GLN A 50 -6.13 7.44 -1.37
N GLY A 51 -6.42 6.65 -2.40
CA GLY A 51 -6.91 5.27 -2.31
C GLY A 51 -5.82 4.22 -2.51
N LEU A 52 -6.25 2.97 -2.50
CA LEU A 52 -5.39 1.81 -2.70
C LEU A 52 -5.32 1.44 -4.19
N TYR A 53 -4.77 2.34 -5.00
CA TYR A 53 -4.41 2.09 -6.39
C TYR A 53 -2.99 1.49 -6.46
N THR A 54 -2.41 1.36 -7.64
CA THR A 54 -1.13 0.67 -7.84
C THR A 54 -0.01 1.16 -6.93
N ALA A 55 0.19 2.48 -6.84
CA ALA A 55 1.31 3.05 -6.09
C ALA A 55 1.20 2.77 -4.58
N ASN A 56 0.02 2.99 -3.99
CA ASN A 56 -0.18 2.74 -2.56
C ASN A 56 -0.24 1.23 -2.26
N THR A 57 -0.82 0.41 -3.14
CA THR A 57 -0.78 -1.04 -3.01
C THR A 57 0.66 -1.53 -2.98
N MET A 58 1.49 -1.12 -3.93
CA MET A 58 2.89 -1.54 -3.95
C MET A 58 3.70 -1.01 -2.77
N ALA A 59 3.37 0.16 -2.22
CA ALA A 59 3.98 0.62 -0.97
C ALA A 59 3.65 -0.33 0.20
N CYS A 60 2.38 -0.74 0.33
CA CYS A 60 1.92 -1.69 1.35
C CYS A 60 2.58 -3.07 1.19
N VAL A 61 2.59 -3.58 -0.03
CA VAL A 61 3.21 -4.86 -0.39
C VAL A 61 4.72 -4.84 -0.14
N THR A 62 5.42 -3.75 -0.49
CA THR A 62 6.86 -3.59 -0.24
C THR A 62 7.19 -3.62 1.25
N GLU A 63 6.31 -3.05 2.08
CA GLU A 63 6.45 -3.14 3.54
C GLU A 63 6.23 -4.58 4.04
N ALA A 64 5.21 -5.27 3.54
CA ALA A 64 4.94 -6.67 3.87
C ALA A 64 6.05 -7.63 3.41
N LEU A 65 6.71 -7.34 2.28
CA LEU A 65 7.92 -8.05 1.81
C LEU A 65 9.14 -7.89 2.73
N GLY A 66 9.14 -6.91 3.63
CA GLY A 66 10.29 -6.56 4.45
C GLY A 66 11.34 -5.66 3.75
N LEU A 67 10.99 -5.07 2.61
CA LEU A 67 11.85 -4.14 1.85
C LEU A 67 11.63 -2.67 2.23
N SER A 68 10.72 -2.38 3.14
CA SER A 68 10.44 -1.05 3.68
C SER A 68 10.32 -1.13 5.21
N LEU A 69 10.59 -0.03 5.90
CA LEU A 69 10.43 0.03 7.36
C LEU A 69 8.94 -0.01 7.74
N PRO A 70 8.59 -0.63 8.89
CA PRO A 70 7.20 -0.71 9.34
C PRO A 70 6.55 0.65 9.49
N GLY A 71 5.29 0.71 9.05
CA GLY A 71 4.47 1.91 9.06
C GLY A 71 4.78 2.88 7.92
N CYS A 72 5.82 2.63 7.10
CA CYS A 72 6.23 3.54 6.02
C CYS A 72 5.15 3.72 4.96
N ALA A 73 4.47 2.65 4.58
CA ALA A 73 3.56 2.63 3.43
C ALA A 73 2.38 3.61 3.58
N ALA A 74 1.74 3.59 4.76
CA ALA A 74 0.50 4.32 4.99
C ALA A 74 0.71 5.79 5.41
N ILE A 75 1.92 6.21 5.78
CA ILE A 75 2.18 7.60 6.20
C ILE A 75 1.90 8.56 5.05
N PRO A 76 1.04 9.60 5.25
CA PRO A 76 0.79 10.61 4.23
C PRO A 76 2.08 11.32 3.77
N ALA A 77 2.13 11.69 2.48
CA ALA A 77 3.34 12.28 1.88
C ALA A 77 3.77 13.60 2.54
N VAL A 78 2.81 14.36 3.05
CA VAL A 78 3.02 15.66 3.69
C VAL A 78 3.25 15.57 5.20
N ASP A 79 3.14 14.39 5.81
CA ASP A 79 3.34 14.21 7.25
C ASP A 79 4.83 14.29 7.60
N ALA A 80 5.15 14.97 8.70
CA ALA A 80 6.52 15.05 9.22
C ALA A 80 7.11 13.66 9.56
N ALA A 81 6.26 12.67 9.91
CA ALA A 81 6.67 11.30 10.11
C ALA A 81 7.27 10.69 8.84
N LYS A 82 6.82 11.13 7.63
CA LYS A 82 7.38 10.66 6.36
C LYS A 82 8.85 11.06 6.18
N LEU A 83 9.22 12.26 6.62
CA LEU A 83 10.62 12.71 6.60
C LEU A 83 11.47 11.94 7.62
N ARG A 84 10.91 11.66 8.81
CA ARG A 84 11.63 10.87 9.82
C ARG A 84 11.92 9.45 9.34
N ILE A 85 10.90 8.75 8.82
CA ILE A 85 11.09 7.38 8.34
C ILE A 85 11.97 7.32 7.08
N ALA A 86 11.99 8.37 6.25
CA ALA A 86 12.91 8.47 5.13
C ALA A 86 14.38 8.55 5.60
N ARG A 87 14.64 9.32 6.65
CA ARG A 87 15.96 9.37 7.30
C ARG A 87 16.37 8.00 7.88
N GLU A 88 15.47 7.39 8.67
CA GLU A 88 15.67 6.06 9.25
C GLU A 88 15.93 4.99 8.18
N SER A 89 15.23 5.08 7.05
CA SER A 89 15.44 4.20 5.90
C SER A 89 16.85 4.36 5.31
N GLY A 90 17.36 5.59 5.22
CA GLY A 90 18.73 5.86 4.79
C GLY A 90 19.78 5.29 5.76
N GLU A 91 19.56 5.48 7.06
CA GLU A 91 20.43 4.91 8.12
C GLU A 91 20.42 3.38 8.06
N ARG A 92 19.23 2.76 7.89
CA ARG A 92 19.09 1.30 7.75
C ARG A 92 19.74 0.77 6.48
N ALA A 93 19.63 1.48 5.35
CA ALA A 93 20.27 1.08 4.10
C ALA A 93 21.79 0.97 4.25
N VAL A 94 22.42 1.93 4.95
CA VAL A 94 23.84 1.85 5.28
C VAL A 94 24.17 0.66 6.18
N GLY A 95 23.29 0.36 7.15
CA GLY A 95 23.40 -0.84 8.00
C GLY A 95 23.38 -2.13 7.18
N LEU A 96 22.41 -2.27 6.26
CA LEU A 96 22.30 -3.44 5.37
C LEU A 96 23.56 -3.68 4.54
N VAL A 97 24.16 -2.60 4.01
CA VAL A 97 25.44 -2.71 3.28
C VAL A 97 26.57 -3.23 4.18
N ARG A 98 26.67 -2.75 5.42
CA ARG A 98 27.68 -3.19 6.38
C ARG A 98 27.48 -4.64 6.83
N GLU A 99 26.23 -5.07 6.93
CA GLU A 99 25.82 -6.42 7.30
C GLU A 99 25.91 -7.40 6.11
N GLY A 100 26.09 -6.89 4.88
CA GLY A 100 26.13 -7.68 3.65
C GLY A 100 24.77 -8.22 3.21
N ILE A 101 23.67 -7.62 3.70
CA ILE A 101 22.30 -8.05 3.41
C ILE A 101 21.81 -7.38 2.11
N ARG A 102 21.36 -8.18 1.17
CA ARG A 102 20.86 -7.74 -0.14
C ARG A 102 19.35 -7.91 -0.23
N PRO A 103 18.66 -7.22 -1.12
CA PRO A 103 17.23 -7.45 -1.37
C PRO A 103 16.88 -8.93 -1.64
N ARG A 104 17.74 -9.67 -2.35
CA ARG A 104 17.57 -11.10 -2.64
C ARG A 104 17.65 -11.99 -1.39
N ASP A 105 18.27 -11.50 -0.32
CA ASP A 105 18.33 -12.24 0.95
C ASP A 105 17.05 -12.03 1.79
N ILE A 106 16.22 -11.02 1.45
CA ILE A 106 14.94 -10.69 2.08
C ILE A 106 13.78 -11.32 1.32
N VAL A 107 13.81 -11.25 -0.02
CA VAL A 107 12.76 -11.81 -0.87
C VAL A 107 12.87 -13.34 -0.87
N SER A 108 11.87 -14.00 -0.32
CA SER A 108 11.77 -15.45 -0.19
C SER A 108 10.36 -15.92 -0.57
N PRO A 109 10.12 -17.22 -0.77
CA PRO A 109 8.77 -17.75 -0.97
C PRO A 109 7.80 -17.28 0.13
N ALA A 110 8.21 -17.35 1.39
CA ALA A 110 7.38 -16.95 2.53
C ALA A 110 7.11 -15.44 2.55
N SER A 111 8.10 -14.57 2.28
CA SER A 111 7.87 -13.12 2.23
C SER A 111 6.96 -12.73 1.05
N LEU A 112 7.04 -13.41 -0.09
CA LEU A 112 6.12 -13.23 -1.22
C LEU A 112 4.71 -13.67 -0.87
N THR A 113 4.54 -14.84 -0.22
CA THR A 113 3.25 -15.31 0.27
C THR A 113 2.61 -14.30 1.22
N ASN A 114 3.35 -13.80 2.19
CA ASN A 114 2.88 -12.79 3.14
C ASN A 114 2.49 -11.47 2.46
N ALA A 115 3.27 -11.04 1.46
CA ALA A 115 2.98 -9.86 0.67
C ALA A 115 1.68 -10.00 -0.15
N ILE A 116 1.46 -11.17 -0.77
CA ILE A 116 0.21 -11.50 -1.48
C ILE A 116 -0.96 -11.54 -0.50
N ARG A 117 -0.81 -12.13 0.69
CA ARG A 117 -1.86 -12.12 1.72
C ARG A 117 -2.26 -10.70 2.14
N VAL A 118 -1.28 -9.82 2.34
CA VAL A 118 -1.57 -8.41 2.66
C VAL A 118 -2.30 -7.73 1.51
N ASP A 119 -1.89 -7.96 0.26
CA ASP A 119 -2.58 -7.43 -0.92
C ASP A 119 -4.05 -7.87 -0.98
N MET A 120 -4.31 -9.16 -0.82
CA MET A 120 -5.67 -9.74 -0.82
C MET A 120 -6.51 -9.21 0.35
N ALA A 121 -5.93 -9.13 1.55
CA ALA A 121 -6.62 -8.62 2.74
C ALA A 121 -7.02 -7.15 2.62
N LEU A 122 -6.24 -6.36 1.91
CA LEU A 122 -6.49 -4.94 1.65
C LEU A 122 -7.44 -4.70 0.47
N GLY A 123 -7.61 -5.67 -0.43
CA GLY A 123 -8.27 -5.48 -1.71
C GLY A 123 -7.47 -4.56 -2.63
N GLY A 124 -6.18 -4.86 -2.79
CA GLY A 124 -5.24 -4.05 -3.54
C GLY A 124 -5.41 -4.10 -5.06
N SER A 125 -4.52 -3.44 -5.76
CA SER A 125 -4.55 -3.34 -7.22
C SER A 125 -4.13 -4.64 -7.90
N SER A 126 -4.84 -5.08 -8.93
CA SER A 126 -4.46 -6.23 -9.77
C SER A 126 -3.08 -6.08 -10.45
N ASN A 127 -2.54 -4.87 -10.54
CA ASN A 127 -1.18 -4.63 -11.00
C ASN A 127 -0.12 -5.28 -10.09
N THR A 128 -0.46 -5.61 -8.84
CA THR A 128 0.42 -6.30 -7.90
C THR A 128 0.89 -7.65 -8.44
N VAL A 129 0.01 -8.38 -9.13
CA VAL A 129 0.36 -9.66 -9.78
C VAL A 129 1.55 -9.46 -10.72
N LEU A 130 1.47 -8.46 -11.62
CA LEU A 130 2.55 -8.14 -12.55
C LEU A 130 3.86 -7.79 -11.80
N HIS A 131 3.75 -6.94 -10.79
CA HIS A 131 4.92 -6.43 -10.08
C HIS A 131 5.58 -7.50 -9.20
N LEU A 132 4.79 -8.30 -8.46
CA LEU A 132 5.34 -9.39 -7.63
C LEU A 132 5.96 -10.50 -8.47
N MET A 133 5.38 -10.84 -9.63
CA MET A 133 6.00 -11.77 -10.58
C MET A 133 7.36 -11.26 -11.05
N ALA A 134 7.50 -9.96 -11.33
CA ALA A 134 8.78 -9.35 -11.71
C ALA A 134 9.78 -9.38 -10.55
N VAL A 135 9.36 -9.04 -9.33
CA VAL A 135 10.22 -9.08 -8.13
C VAL A 135 10.68 -10.51 -7.85
N ALA A 136 9.79 -11.50 -7.90
CA ALA A 136 10.10 -12.91 -7.69
C ALA A 136 11.15 -13.40 -8.72
N ARG A 137 10.95 -13.06 -10.00
CA ARG A 137 11.90 -13.39 -11.08
C ARG A 137 13.29 -12.80 -10.82
N GLU A 138 13.36 -11.52 -10.46
CA GLU A 138 14.65 -10.86 -10.15
C GLU A 138 15.33 -11.42 -8.90
N ALA A 139 14.55 -11.96 -7.98
CA ALA A 139 15.06 -12.62 -6.77
C ALA A 139 15.38 -14.11 -6.97
N ASP A 140 15.14 -14.68 -8.15
CA ASP A 140 15.25 -16.11 -8.46
C ASP A 140 14.32 -16.99 -7.58
N VAL A 141 13.15 -16.46 -7.19
CA VAL A 141 12.14 -17.17 -6.41
C VAL A 141 10.99 -17.62 -7.33
N PRO A 142 10.64 -18.91 -7.34
CA PRO A 142 9.50 -19.39 -8.10
C PRO A 142 8.19 -18.75 -7.61
N LEU A 143 7.41 -18.20 -8.52
CA LEU A 143 6.07 -17.69 -8.27
C LEU A 143 5.26 -17.84 -9.55
N ASP A 144 4.06 -18.40 -9.47
CA ASP A 144 3.13 -18.55 -10.56
C ASP A 144 1.80 -17.83 -10.28
N LEU A 145 0.96 -17.74 -11.31
CA LEU A 145 -0.33 -17.06 -11.20
C LEU A 145 -1.32 -17.81 -10.30
N GLU A 146 -1.23 -19.13 -10.26
CA GLU A 146 -2.13 -19.95 -9.42
C GLU A 146 -1.90 -19.70 -7.94
N THR A 147 -0.68 -19.39 -7.55
CA THR A 147 -0.34 -18.99 -6.17
C THR A 147 -1.19 -17.81 -5.67
N PHE A 148 -1.47 -16.82 -6.55
CA PHE A 148 -2.34 -15.69 -6.18
C PHE A 148 -3.79 -16.12 -5.95
N ASN A 149 -4.32 -17.05 -6.75
CA ASN A 149 -5.67 -17.59 -6.57
C ASN A 149 -5.79 -18.34 -5.25
N VAL A 150 -4.88 -19.27 -4.99
CA VAL A 150 -4.89 -20.08 -3.76
C VAL A 150 -4.79 -19.19 -2.52
N ILE A 151 -3.83 -18.28 -2.48
CA ILE A 151 -3.68 -17.36 -1.34
C ILE A 151 -4.89 -16.44 -1.19
N GLY A 152 -5.47 -15.99 -2.32
CA GLY A 152 -6.65 -15.13 -2.32
C GLY A 152 -7.89 -15.83 -1.73
N GLU A 153 -8.10 -17.10 -2.03
CA GLU A 153 -9.20 -17.90 -1.48
C GLU A 153 -9.06 -18.14 0.03
N GLU A 154 -7.83 -18.26 0.52
CA GLU A 154 -7.55 -18.50 1.94
C GLU A 154 -7.54 -17.23 2.79
N THR A 155 -7.34 -16.07 2.17
CA THR A 155 -7.10 -14.81 2.89
C THR A 155 -8.38 -14.01 3.07
N PRO A 156 -8.76 -13.63 4.31
CA PRO A 156 -9.93 -12.81 4.53
C PRO A 156 -9.71 -11.37 4.02
N HIS A 157 -10.69 -10.82 3.30
CA HIS A 157 -10.72 -9.40 2.98
C HIS A 157 -11.12 -8.59 4.23
N ILE A 158 -10.22 -7.78 4.77
CA ILE A 158 -10.40 -7.08 6.05
C ILE A 158 -10.47 -5.56 5.93
N CYS A 159 -10.08 -4.97 4.80
CA CYS A 159 -10.04 -3.53 4.60
C CYS A 159 -10.86 -3.12 3.37
N HIS A 160 -11.89 -2.29 3.58
CA HIS A 160 -12.71 -1.74 2.50
C HIS A 160 -12.10 -0.43 1.99
N MET A 161 -11.03 -0.54 1.21
CA MET A 161 -10.27 0.61 0.73
C MET A 161 -10.81 1.16 -0.60
N GLN A 162 -10.69 2.47 -0.82
CA GLN A 162 -10.92 3.05 -2.14
C GLN A 162 -9.97 2.42 -3.18
N PRO A 163 -10.43 2.13 -4.43
CA PRO A 163 -11.72 2.53 -5.03
C PRO A 163 -12.91 1.60 -4.71
N GLY A 164 -12.69 0.39 -4.20
CA GLY A 164 -13.74 -0.60 -3.95
C GLY A 164 -14.59 -0.33 -2.70
N GLY A 165 -14.10 0.49 -1.79
CA GLY A 165 -14.75 0.85 -0.54
C GLY A 165 -14.60 2.33 -0.17
N PRO A 166 -15.07 2.75 1.00
CA PRO A 166 -15.10 4.16 1.38
C PRO A 166 -13.81 4.69 1.99
N HIS A 167 -12.85 3.81 2.38
CA HIS A 167 -11.73 4.22 3.21
C HIS A 167 -10.52 4.64 2.39
N SER A 168 -9.96 5.81 2.73
CA SER A 168 -8.72 6.33 2.17
C SER A 168 -7.48 5.72 2.84
N MET A 169 -6.31 5.92 2.24
CA MET A 169 -5.02 5.57 2.86
C MET A 169 -4.77 6.28 4.20
N LEU A 170 -5.34 7.48 4.39
CA LEU A 170 -5.31 8.18 5.67
C LEU A 170 -6.06 7.41 6.76
N ALA A 171 -7.19 6.79 6.42
CA ALA A 171 -7.92 5.93 7.35
C ALA A 171 -7.08 4.70 7.74
N LEU A 172 -6.43 4.05 6.78
CA LEU A 172 -5.51 2.94 7.04
C LEU A 172 -4.34 3.38 7.94
N HIS A 173 -3.74 4.54 7.68
CA HIS A 173 -2.67 5.11 8.52
C HIS A 173 -3.14 5.29 9.98
N ARG A 174 -4.32 5.87 10.18
CA ARG A 174 -4.90 6.08 11.51
C ARG A 174 -5.26 4.79 12.24
N ALA A 175 -5.56 3.73 11.50
CA ALA A 175 -5.83 2.39 12.04
C ALA A 175 -4.56 1.61 12.40
N GLY A 176 -3.36 2.16 12.14
CA GLY A 176 -2.08 1.52 12.47
C GLY A 176 -1.31 1.00 11.25
N GLY A 177 -1.80 1.22 10.03
CA GLY A 177 -1.11 0.87 8.78
C GLY A 177 -0.90 -0.63 8.59
N ILE A 178 0.13 -0.99 7.84
CA ILE A 178 0.45 -2.40 7.54
C ILE A 178 0.79 -3.22 8.79
N PRO A 179 1.48 -2.69 9.83
CA PRO A 179 1.67 -3.45 11.06
C PRO A 179 0.36 -3.93 11.70
N ALA A 180 -0.69 -3.11 11.70
CA ALA A 180 -2.00 -3.52 12.20
C ALA A 180 -2.67 -4.58 11.33
N VAL A 181 -2.55 -4.47 10.00
CA VAL A 181 -3.04 -5.49 9.05
C VAL A 181 -2.34 -6.83 9.29
N LEU A 182 -1.02 -6.83 9.43
CA LEU A 182 -0.22 -8.03 9.69
C LEU A 182 -0.61 -8.67 11.03
N ALA A 183 -0.84 -7.87 12.07
CA ALA A 183 -1.32 -8.39 13.36
C ALA A 183 -2.69 -9.07 13.25
N MET A 184 -3.59 -8.56 12.41
CA MET A 184 -4.88 -9.22 12.13
C MET A 184 -4.74 -10.51 11.33
N LEU A 185 -3.69 -10.61 10.53
CA LEU A 185 -3.37 -11.78 9.70
C LEU A 185 -2.43 -12.79 10.39
N GLU A 186 -2.07 -12.59 11.66
CA GLU A 186 -1.05 -13.38 12.37
C GLU A 186 -1.18 -14.91 12.15
N ARG A 187 -2.39 -15.45 12.19
CA ARG A 187 -2.66 -16.89 11.98
C ARG A 187 -2.53 -17.37 10.53
N TYR A 188 -2.38 -16.45 9.58
CA TYR A 188 -2.26 -16.74 8.15
C TYR A 188 -0.85 -16.44 7.61
N ILE A 189 0.00 -15.80 8.44
CA ILE A 189 1.34 -15.38 8.04
C ILE A 189 2.31 -16.53 8.33
N ASP A 190 3.11 -16.84 7.33
CA ASP A 190 4.21 -17.78 7.52
C ASP A 190 5.32 -17.12 8.34
N ASP A 191 5.90 -17.85 9.29
CA ASP A 191 7.10 -17.48 10.04
C ASP A 191 8.31 -17.43 9.09
N ALA A 192 8.31 -16.45 8.18
CA ALA A 192 9.49 -16.13 7.41
C ALA A 192 10.39 -15.28 8.27
N PRO A 193 11.62 -15.70 8.56
CA PRO A 193 12.60 -14.80 9.12
C PRO A 193 12.83 -13.69 8.08
N THR A 194 12.30 -12.51 8.34
CA THR A 194 12.73 -11.29 7.67
C THR A 194 14.14 -10.98 8.16
N GLN A 195 15.13 -11.77 7.71
CA GLN A 195 16.51 -11.68 8.17
C GLN A 195 17.16 -10.32 7.87
N GLY A 196 16.53 -9.53 6.99
CA GLY A 196 17.10 -8.24 6.55
C GLY A 196 16.81 -7.05 7.43
N ALA A 197 15.85 -7.09 8.31
CA ALA A 197 15.46 -5.92 9.11
C ALA A 197 15.36 -6.30 10.54
N ASN A 198 15.90 -7.06 11.29
CA ASN A 198 15.63 -7.31 12.73
C ASN A 198 14.16 -7.04 13.13
N MET A 199 13.25 -7.30 12.19
CA MET A 199 11.86 -7.00 12.25
C MET A 199 11.08 -8.26 11.92
N THR A 200 11.28 -9.27 12.77
CA THR A 200 10.24 -10.24 13.00
C THR A 200 9.04 -9.45 13.53
N LEU A 201 7.89 -9.61 12.89
CA LEU A 201 6.60 -9.14 13.40
C LEU A 201 6.32 -9.61 14.84
N THR A 202 7.16 -10.45 15.40
CA THR A 202 7.10 -11.05 16.74
C THR A 202 7.95 -10.35 17.80
N ASN A 203 8.72 -9.32 17.49
CA ASN A 203 9.51 -8.58 18.47
C ASN A 203 8.85 -7.24 18.81
N ARG A 204 7.73 -7.28 19.50
CA ARG A 204 7.27 -6.27 20.46
C ARG A 204 6.89 -6.93 21.77
#